data_eb8192691c88d3eef219252059e1acee
#
_entry.id   eb8192691c88d3eef219252059e1acee
#
_cell.length_a   1.000
_cell.length_b   1.000
_cell.length_c   1.000
_cell.angle_alpha   90.00
_cell.angle_beta   90.00
_cell.angle_gamma   90.00
#
_symmetry.space_group_name_H-M   'P 1'
#
loop_
_entity.id
_entity.type
_entity.pdbx_description
1 polymer ?
#
loop_
_entity_poly.entity_id
_entity_poly.type
_entity_poly.pdbx_seq_one_letter_code
_entity_poly.pdbx_strand_id
1 'polypeptide(L)'
;MSDHDILSDAEREALSAVMLKPDLPPQRVLIVDDDKDARELLAEILGLDGIRCMTAESGEAALKLLKSSRSIGLLITDLRMAPSNGLQLIREVRESERAALPIIVVSGNAGALDVIDAMHLSVVDFLLKPIDSVKLAKMVKRELGMRS
;
A
#
# COMPACT_ATOMS: atom_id res chain seq x y z
N MET A 1 33.82 -11.70 24.39
CA MET A 1 33.65 -11.00 24.03
C MET A 1 33.52 -10.82 23.45
N SER A 2 33.27 -11.24 23.85
CA SER A 2 32.90 -10.63 23.43
C SER A 2 32.54 -10.64 22.92
N ASP A 3 32.15 -10.85 23.14
CA ASP A 3 31.68 -10.42 22.78
C ASP A 3 31.35 -10.28 22.38
N HIS A 4 31.11 -10.48 22.51
CA HIS A 4 30.63 -9.94 22.13
C HIS A 4 30.36 -9.80 21.77
N ASP A 5 30.05 -10.34 22.38
CA ASP A 5 29.79 -9.76 22.01
C ASP A 5 29.54 -9.76 21.62
N ILE A 6 29.25 -10.37 22.18
CA ILE A 6 28.84 -9.89 21.77
C ILE A 6 28.45 -9.87 21.26
N LEU A 7 27.83 -10.31 21.41
CA LEU A 7 27.20 -9.82 20.73
C LEU A 7 27.57 -9.89 20.26
N SER A 8 27.61 -10.18 20.20
CA SER A 8 27.63 -9.74 19.56
C SER A 8 27.67 -9.63 18.93
N ASP A 9 27.35 -9.72 18.92
CA ASP A 9 27.18 -9.15 18.12
C ASP A 9 26.71 -9.50 17.57
N ALA A 10 26.34 -10.05 17.56
CA ALA A 10 25.68 -10.11 17.00
C ALA A 10 24.95 -10.25 17.53
N GLU A 11 24.76 -10.30 18.05
CA GLU A 11 24.12 -9.83 18.23
C GLU A 11 23.99 -9.11 18.34
N ARG A 12 23.96 -9.09 18.57
CA ARG A 12 23.71 -8.15 18.34
C ARG A 12 23.47 -7.80 17.47
N GLU A 13 23.27 -8.06 17.00
CA GLU A 13 22.85 -7.73 16.01
C GLU A 13 22.04 -8.03 15.71
N ALA A 14 21.79 -8.68 16.06
CA ALA A 14 20.91 -8.67 15.75
C ALA A 14 20.26 -8.40 16.31
N LEU A 15 20.23 -8.27 16.87
CA LEU A 15 19.70 -7.66 17.07
C LEU A 15 19.62 -6.93 16.72
N SER A 16 19.56 -6.77 16.58
CA SER A 16 19.21 -6.07 16.00
C SER A 16 18.88 -6.18 15.02
N ALA A 17 18.78 -6.67 14.68
CA ALA A 17 18.21 -6.61 13.73
C ALA A 17 17.18 -7.09 13.80
N VAL A 18 17.17 -7.44 14.41
CA VAL A 18 16.51 -7.28 14.46
C VAL A 18 16.29 -6.88 14.95
N MET A 19 16.42 -6.73 15.31
CA MET A 19 16.14 -6.07 15.52
C MET A 19 15.99 -5.45 15.07
N LEU A 20 15.81 -5.44 14.93
CA LEU A 20 15.46 -4.96 14.34
C LEU A 20 15.06 -4.89 13.48
N LYS A 21 14.83 -4.80 13.07
CA LYS A 21 14.15 -4.96 12.13
C LYS A 21 13.30 -6.02 11.92
N PRO A 22 13.43 -6.97 11.93
CA PRO A 22 12.46 -8.04 11.92
C PRO A 22 11.30 -7.77 12.83
N ASP A 23 11.45 -6.81 13.67
CA ASP A 23 10.38 -6.41 14.56
C ASP A 23 9.39 -5.49 13.92
N LEU A 24 9.58 -5.18 12.65
CA LEU A 24 8.60 -4.40 11.93
C LEU A 24 7.35 -5.23 11.73
N PRO A 25 6.17 -4.63 11.96
CA PRO A 25 4.94 -5.35 11.70
C PRO A 25 4.85 -5.72 10.22
N PRO A 26 4.15 -6.80 9.89
CA PRO A 26 3.95 -7.15 8.49
C PRO A 26 3.35 -5.98 7.74
N GLN A 27 3.84 -5.75 6.54
CA GLN A 27 3.32 -4.70 5.69
C GLN A 27 1.95 -5.10 5.17
N ARG A 28 1.02 -4.17 5.20
CA ARG A 28 -0.35 -4.38 4.73
C ARG A 28 -0.65 -3.46 3.57
N VAL A 29 -1.62 -3.87 2.77
CA VAL A 29 -2.13 -3.05 1.68
C VAL A 29 -3.48 -2.49 2.09
N LEU A 30 -3.69 -1.21 1.86
CA LEU A 30 -5.01 -0.60 2.05
C LEU A 30 -5.67 -0.46 0.68
N ILE A 31 -6.83 -1.07 0.53
CA ILE A 31 -7.60 -1.02 -0.71
C ILE A 31 -8.78 -0.09 -0.51
N VAL A 32 -8.89 0.92 -1.35
CA VAL A 32 -9.95 1.94 -1.25
C VAL A 32 -10.80 1.91 -2.50
N ASP A 33 -12.06 1.59 -2.34
CA ASP A 33 -13.03 1.54 -3.44
C ASP A 33 -14.42 1.66 -2.80
N ASP A 34 -15.30 2.47 -3.37
CA ASP A 34 -16.64 2.60 -2.83
C ASP A 34 -17.52 1.41 -3.19
N ASP A 35 -17.11 0.59 -4.13
CA ASP A 35 -17.80 -0.65 -4.48
C ASP A 35 -17.32 -1.77 -3.56
N LYS A 36 -18.20 -2.22 -2.68
CA LYS A 36 -17.88 -3.25 -1.70
C LYS A 36 -17.37 -4.54 -2.35
N ASP A 37 -18.07 -4.99 -3.40
CA ASP A 37 -17.70 -6.25 -4.04
C ASP A 37 -16.32 -6.15 -4.69
N ALA A 38 -16.04 -5.03 -5.32
CA ALA A 38 -14.75 -4.83 -5.98
C ALA A 38 -13.60 -4.82 -4.97
N ARG A 39 -13.76 -4.10 -3.86
CA ARG A 39 -12.67 -4.04 -2.88
C ARG A 39 -12.47 -5.36 -2.15
N GLU A 40 -13.56 -6.08 -1.86
CA GLU A 40 -13.45 -7.37 -1.19
C GLU A 40 -12.86 -8.43 -2.10
N LEU A 41 -13.24 -8.42 -3.37
CA LEU A 41 -12.66 -9.34 -4.33
C LEU A 41 -11.16 -9.12 -4.48
N LEU A 42 -10.75 -7.88 -4.56
CA LEU A 42 -9.33 -7.56 -4.70
C LEU A 42 -8.56 -7.99 -3.45
N ALA A 43 -9.12 -7.75 -2.26
CA ALA A 43 -8.49 -8.20 -1.03
C ALA A 43 -8.35 -9.71 -0.98
N GLU A 44 -9.37 -10.43 -1.46
CA GLU A 44 -9.32 -11.89 -1.50
C GLU A 44 -8.26 -12.39 -2.47
N ILE A 45 -8.20 -11.80 -3.65
CA ILE A 45 -7.21 -12.18 -4.66
C ILE A 45 -5.80 -11.98 -4.14
N LEU A 46 -5.53 -10.82 -3.54
CA LEU A 46 -4.20 -10.54 -2.99
C LEU A 46 -3.90 -11.45 -1.79
N GLY A 47 -4.93 -11.77 -1.01
CA GLY A 47 -4.78 -12.68 0.12
C GLY A 47 -4.32 -14.07 -0.28
N LEU A 48 -4.70 -14.53 -1.48
CA LEU A 48 -4.24 -15.82 -1.99
C LEU A 48 -2.73 -15.83 -2.21
N ASP A 49 -2.13 -14.67 -2.41
CA ASP A 49 -0.68 -14.53 -2.56
C ASP A 49 0.02 -14.18 -1.24
N GLY A 50 -0.68 -14.30 -0.13
CA GLY A 50 -0.10 -14.02 1.18
C GLY A 50 -0.02 -12.55 1.54
N ILE A 51 -0.70 -11.69 0.79
CA ILE A 51 -0.70 -10.26 1.03
C ILE A 51 -1.85 -9.90 1.96
N ARG A 52 -1.55 -9.26 3.08
CA ARG A 52 -2.58 -8.84 4.03
C ARG A 52 -3.18 -7.54 3.58
N CYS A 53 -4.51 -7.47 3.56
CA CYS A 53 -5.21 -6.29 3.09
C CYS A 53 -6.16 -5.74 4.15
N MET A 54 -6.27 -4.42 4.16
CA MET A 54 -7.33 -3.70 4.85
C MET A 54 -8.13 -2.99 3.78
N THR A 55 -9.37 -2.71 4.05
CA THR A 55 -10.25 -2.07 3.06
C THR A 55 -10.90 -0.82 3.64
N ALA A 56 -11.19 0.12 2.76
CA ALA A 56 -11.92 1.34 3.11
C ALA A 56 -12.88 1.68 1.98
N GLU A 57 -14.04 2.22 2.34
CA GLU A 57 -15.08 2.53 1.35
C GLU A 57 -15.00 3.96 0.83
N SER A 58 -14.13 4.78 1.40
CA SER A 58 -14.02 6.19 1.00
C SER A 58 -12.63 6.70 1.31
N GLY A 59 -12.30 7.86 0.72
CA GLY A 59 -11.04 8.52 1.02
C GLY A 59 -10.95 8.94 2.48
N GLU A 60 -12.08 9.37 3.07
CA GLU A 60 -12.09 9.77 4.47
C GLU A 60 -11.79 8.58 5.38
N ALA A 61 -12.42 7.44 5.13
CA ALA A 61 -12.15 6.23 5.91
C ALA A 61 -10.71 5.78 5.74
N ALA A 62 -10.18 5.89 4.52
CA ALA A 62 -8.79 5.53 4.23
C ALA A 62 -7.82 6.41 5.02
N LEU A 63 -8.05 7.72 5.06
CA LEU A 63 -7.17 8.63 5.80
C LEU A 63 -7.16 8.32 7.29
N LYS A 64 -8.30 7.95 7.85
CA LYS A 64 -8.36 7.54 9.25
C LYS A 64 -7.52 6.30 9.51
N LEU A 65 -7.60 5.32 8.62
CA LEU A 65 -6.80 4.09 8.76
C LEU A 65 -5.31 4.38 8.61
N LEU A 66 -4.94 5.26 7.69
CA LEU A 66 -3.53 5.61 7.49
C LEU A 66 -2.95 6.31 8.71
N LYS A 67 -3.76 7.08 9.43
CA LYS A 67 -3.30 7.73 10.65
C LYS A 67 -3.15 6.75 11.80
N SER A 68 -4.02 5.76 11.87
CA SER A 68 -4.07 4.84 13.01
C SER A 68 -3.26 3.58 12.83
N SER A 69 -2.89 3.22 11.61
CA SER A 69 -2.18 1.97 11.34
C SER A 69 -0.90 2.21 10.57
N ARG A 70 0.23 2.09 11.26
CA ARG A 70 1.54 2.25 10.64
C ARG A 70 1.96 1.03 9.84
N SER A 71 1.21 -0.07 9.95
CA SER A 71 1.51 -1.28 9.19
C SER A 71 1.11 -1.17 7.73
N ILE A 72 0.35 -0.16 7.34
CA ILE A 72 -0.02 0.03 5.95
C ILE A 72 1.20 0.53 5.18
N GLY A 73 1.66 -0.29 4.23
CA GLY A 73 2.84 0.01 3.43
C GLY A 73 2.56 0.29 1.97
N LEU A 74 1.30 0.19 1.56
CA LEU A 74 0.91 0.44 0.17
C LEU A 74 -0.58 0.79 0.13
N LEU A 75 -0.93 1.74 -0.72
CA LEU A 75 -2.31 2.12 -0.97
C LEU A 75 -2.71 1.74 -2.39
N ILE A 76 -3.82 1.04 -2.54
CA ILE A 76 -4.44 0.84 -3.85
C ILE A 76 -5.78 1.56 -3.81
N THR A 77 -5.97 2.52 -4.69
CA THR A 77 -7.20 3.29 -4.69
C THR A 77 -7.84 3.33 -6.07
N ASP A 78 -9.17 3.22 -6.09
CA ASP A 78 -9.92 3.56 -7.28
C ASP A 78 -9.88 5.08 -7.45
N LEU A 79 -9.89 5.52 -8.67
CA LEU A 79 -9.90 6.93 -8.97
C LEU A 79 -11.30 7.54 -8.78
N ARG A 80 -12.32 6.79 -9.11
CA ARG A 80 -13.69 7.27 -9.08
C ARG A 80 -14.45 6.72 -7.90
N MET A 81 -14.66 7.59 -6.90
CA MET A 81 -15.37 7.28 -5.68
C MET A 81 -16.24 8.46 -5.28
N ALA A 82 -17.44 8.18 -4.80
CA ALA A 82 -18.28 9.20 -4.22
C ALA A 82 -18.04 9.28 -2.72
N PRO A 83 -18.14 10.43 -2.09
CA PRO A 83 -18.38 11.76 -2.65
C PRO A 83 -17.13 12.45 -3.20
N SER A 84 -15.93 11.97 -2.82
CA SER A 84 -14.69 12.53 -3.33
C SER A 84 -14.01 11.50 -4.23
N ASN A 85 -13.02 11.92 -4.98
CA ASN A 85 -12.33 11.02 -5.90
C ASN A 85 -10.97 10.60 -5.34
N GLY A 86 -10.38 9.60 -5.99
CA GLY A 86 -9.09 9.08 -5.57
C GLY A 86 -7.95 10.06 -5.71
N LEU A 87 -8.02 11.00 -6.65
CA LEU A 87 -6.98 12.01 -6.80
C LEU A 87 -6.91 12.90 -5.58
N GLN A 88 -8.05 13.26 -5.01
CA GLN A 88 -8.07 14.05 -3.80
C GLN A 88 -7.44 13.29 -2.64
N LEU A 89 -7.77 12.01 -2.51
CA LEU A 89 -7.16 11.16 -1.51
C LEU A 89 -5.64 11.13 -1.67
N ILE A 90 -5.16 10.95 -2.90
CA ILE A 90 -3.73 10.87 -3.16
C ILE A 90 -3.05 12.19 -2.77
N ARG A 91 -3.65 13.33 -3.12
CA ARG A 91 -3.10 14.63 -2.75
C ARG A 91 -2.98 14.77 -1.24
N GLU A 92 -4.02 14.37 -0.51
CA GLU A 92 -4.00 14.46 0.95
C GLU A 92 -2.95 13.55 1.56
N VAL A 93 -2.74 12.37 0.99
CA VAL A 93 -1.68 11.48 1.44
C VAL A 93 -0.31 12.11 1.21
N ARG A 94 -0.10 12.72 0.03
CA ARG A 94 1.18 13.36 -0.29
C ARG A 94 1.47 14.57 0.58
N GLU A 95 0.45 15.18 1.15
CA GLU A 95 0.60 16.33 2.04
C GLU A 95 0.65 15.94 3.52
N SER A 96 0.58 14.65 3.80
CA SER A 96 0.53 14.13 5.17
C SER A 96 1.90 13.57 5.59
N GLU A 97 1.93 13.02 6.81
CA GLU A 97 3.12 12.33 7.31
C GLU A 97 3.43 11.07 6.49
N ARG A 98 2.48 10.61 5.68
CA ARG A 98 2.65 9.44 4.83
C ARG A 98 2.96 9.83 3.38
N ALA A 99 3.62 10.95 3.19
CA ALA A 99 3.88 11.50 1.86
C ALA A 99 4.64 10.56 0.92
N ALA A 100 5.43 9.64 1.47
CA ALA A 100 6.21 8.70 0.66
C ALA A 100 5.52 7.35 0.44
N LEU A 101 4.27 7.19 0.90
CA LEU A 101 3.55 5.92 0.76
C LEU A 101 3.41 5.54 -0.71
N PRO A 102 3.82 4.31 -1.11
CA PRO A 102 3.57 3.86 -2.47
C PRO A 102 2.07 3.77 -2.76
N ILE A 103 1.67 4.26 -3.91
CA ILE A 103 0.26 4.28 -4.31
C ILE A 103 0.11 3.70 -5.70
N ILE A 104 -0.82 2.77 -5.86
CA ILE A 104 -1.23 2.23 -7.15
C ILE A 104 -2.68 2.66 -7.38
N VAL A 105 -2.95 3.24 -8.54
CA VAL A 105 -4.31 3.64 -8.91
C VAL A 105 -4.90 2.59 -9.83
N VAL A 106 -6.15 2.21 -9.56
CA VAL A 106 -6.90 1.31 -10.44
C VAL A 106 -8.19 2.03 -10.83
N SER A 107 -8.57 1.92 -12.10
CA SER A 107 -9.77 2.61 -12.55
C SER A 107 -10.37 1.93 -13.78
N GLY A 108 -11.69 1.91 -13.83
CA GLY A 108 -12.39 1.39 -15.01
C GLY A 108 -12.60 2.43 -16.10
N ASN A 109 -12.42 3.70 -15.76
CA ASN A 109 -12.64 4.78 -16.69
C ASN A 109 -11.89 6.02 -16.24
N ALA A 110 -10.82 6.33 -16.93
CA ALA A 110 -9.99 7.50 -16.60
C ALA A 110 -9.64 8.26 -17.87
N GLY A 111 -9.74 9.57 -17.80
CA GLY A 111 -9.29 10.43 -18.89
C GLY A 111 -7.78 10.64 -18.83
N ALA A 112 -7.24 11.18 -19.94
CA ALA A 112 -5.80 11.42 -20.01
C ALA A 112 -5.32 12.39 -18.92
N LEU A 113 -6.13 13.39 -18.59
CA LEU A 113 -5.76 14.36 -17.55
C LEU A 113 -5.69 13.69 -16.18
N ASP A 114 -6.58 12.74 -15.92
CA ASP A 114 -6.55 12.00 -14.64
C ASP A 114 -5.25 11.22 -14.49
N VAL A 115 -4.82 10.57 -15.58
CA VAL A 115 -3.57 9.81 -15.57
C VAL A 115 -2.39 10.74 -15.33
N ILE A 116 -2.35 11.87 -16.03
CA ILE A 116 -1.28 12.86 -15.87
C ILE A 116 -1.24 13.37 -14.45
N ASP A 117 -2.39 13.74 -13.89
CA ASP A 117 -2.46 14.25 -12.52
C ASP A 117 -1.96 13.20 -11.52
N ALA A 118 -2.35 11.94 -11.69
CA ALA A 118 -1.89 10.86 -10.82
C ALA A 118 -0.37 10.70 -10.91
N MET A 119 0.17 10.72 -12.12
CA MET A 119 1.61 10.56 -12.30
C MET A 119 2.39 11.72 -11.70
N HIS A 120 1.85 12.94 -11.75
CA HIS A 120 2.46 14.07 -11.07
C HIS A 120 2.48 13.91 -9.55
N LEU A 121 1.61 13.07 -9.01
CA LEU A 121 1.58 12.76 -7.57
C LEU A 121 2.45 11.54 -7.25
N SER A 122 3.27 11.12 -8.18
CA SER A 122 4.28 10.07 -8.00
C SER A 122 3.68 8.72 -7.61
N VAL A 123 2.55 8.36 -8.22
CA VAL A 123 2.00 7.01 -8.00
C VAL A 123 2.91 5.98 -8.67
N VAL A 124 2.92 4.77 -8.12
CA VAL A 124 3.74 3.68 -8.66
C VAL A 124 3.29 3.30 -10.06
N ASP A 125 1.98 3.15 -10.23
CA ASP A 125 1.43 2.82 -11.54
C ASP A 125 -0.06 3.15 -11.55
N PHE A 126 -0.61 3.21 -12.76
CA PHE A 126 -2.02 3.47 -13.01
C PHE A 126 -2.55 2.32 -13.86
N LEU A 127 -3.40 1.49 -13.29
CA LEU A 127 -3.92 0.30 -13.95
C LEU A 127 -5.37 0.47 -14.34
N LEU A 128 -5.72 0.04 -15.56
CA LEU A 128 -7.09 0.05 -16.02
C LEU A 128 -7.76 -1.27 -15.72
N LYS A 129 -9.04 -1.23 -15.32
CA LYS A 129 -9.85 -2.43 -15.15
C LYS A 129 -10.24 -2.98 -16.52
N PRO A 130 -10.35 -4.28 -16.71
CA PRO A 130 -10.17 -5.35 -15.74
C PRO A 130 -8.70 -5.53 -15.36
N ILE A 131 -8.46 -5.73 -14.07
CA ILE A 131 -7.09 -5.79 -13.54
C ILE A 131 -6.49 -7.17 -13.79
N ASP A 132 -5.26 -7.17 -14.29
CA ASP A 132 -4.46 -8.40 -14.34
C ASP A 132 -3.97 -8.68 -12.92
N SER A 133 -4.59 -9.65 -12.26
CA SER A 133 -4.31 -9.93 -10.85
C SER A 133 -2.88 -10.43 -10.63
N VAL A 134 -2.31 -11.15 -11.59
CA VAL A 134 -0.93 -11.63 -11.49
C VAL A 134 0.03 -10.45 -11.53
N LYS A 135 -0.19 -9.53 -12.45
CA LYS A 135 0.65 -8.34 -12.58
C LYS A 135 0.54 -7.48 -11.33
N LEU A 136 -0.68 -7.28 -10.83
CA LEU A 136 -0.88 -6.46 -9.63
C LEU A 136 -0.20 -7.09 -8.42
N ALA A 137 -0.35 -8.40 -8.22
CA ALA A 137 0.28 -9.07 -7.09
C ALA A 137 1.79 -8.92 -7.13
N LYS A 138 2.40 -9.03 -8.32
CA LYS A 138 3.85 -8.85 -8.46
C LYS A 138 4.28 -7.43 -8.10
N MET A 139 3.52 -6.44 -8.53
CA MET A 139 3.81 -5.04 -8.20
C MET A 139 3.71 -4.81 -6.70
N VAL A 140 2.67 -5.33 -6.08
CA VAL A 140 2.47 -5.18 -4.64
C VAL A 140 3.62 -5.82 -3.87
N LYS A 141 3.97 -7.06 -4.22
CA LYS A 141 5.07 -7.76 -3.54
C LYS A 141 6.37 -6.98 -3.67
N ARG A 142 6.64 -6.44 -4.84
CA ARG A 142 7.86 -5.66 -5.06
C ARG A 142 7.88 -4.42 -4.17
N GLU A 143 6.76 -3.70 -4.11
CA GLU A 143 6.70 -2.48 -3.30
C GLU A 143 6.80 -2.75 -1.81
N LEU A 144 6.31 -3.90 -1.38
CA LEU A 144 6.38 -4.29 0.04
C LEU A 144 7.68 -5.02 0.39
N GLY A 145 8.54 -5.25 -0.59
CA GLY A 145 9.77 -5.99 -0.36
C GLY A 145 9.57 -7.47 -0.11
N MET A 146 8.45 -8.03 -0.58
CA MET A 146 8.17 -9.45 -0.45
C MET A 146 8.78 -10.24 -1.61
N ARG A 147 9.13 -11.48 -1.34
CA ARG A 147 9.60 -12.36 -2.39
C ARG A 147 8.42 -12.84 -3.23
N SER A 148 8.61 -12.86 -4.50
CA SER A 148 7.59 -13.40 -5.40
C SER A 148 7.78 -14.89 -5.62
#